data_b4707a1d2d28e6218f7a03769c13e1d9
#
_entry.id   b4707a1d2d28e6218f7a03769c13e1d9
#
_cell.length_a   1.000
_cell.length_b   1.000
_cell.length_c   1.000
_cell.angle_alpha   90.00
_cell.angle_beta   90.00
_cell.angle_gamma   90.00
#
_symmetry.space_group_name_H-M   'P 1'
#
loop_
_entity.id
_entity.type
_entity.pdbx_description
1 polymer ?
#
loop_
_entity_poly.entity_id
_entity_poly.type
_entity_poly.pdbx_seq_one_letter_code
_entity_poly.pdbx_strand_id
1 'polypeptide(L)'
;MEKKKIITRRKAIITGLTSIGGLFLAGCSKPLPPTYGNILRMGDNLTYVAHRALLPGQSLAKEYNYRDISSFPATGTTNPASFNEDYARLQKNAFADWALSIEGSVSRPGSYSLADLQKFPSHTHITRHTCEEGWTAIGQWTGVPLSTILQSVGILPSARFINFYAYDGYIDSIDLLDAFHPQTMLAYG
;
A
#
# COMPACT_ATOMS: atom_id res chain seq x y z
N MET A 1 11.22 -41.18 43.50
CA MET A 1 11.48 -39.73 43.32
C MET A 1 11.71 -39.45 41.84
N GLU A 2 10.74 -38.92 41.18
CA GLU A 2 10.79 -38.63 39.75
C GLU A 2 11.48 -37.27 39.55
N LYS A 3 12.62 -37.26 38.85
CA LYS A 3 13.36 -36.01 38.56
C LYS A 3 12.64 -35.19 37.49
N LYS A 4 12.01 -34.11 37.93
CA LYS A 4 11.39 -33.11 37.05
C LYS A 4 12.46 -32.53 36.10
N LYS A 5 12.35 -32.86 34.82
CA LYS A 5 13.27 -32.39 33.77
C LYS A 5 12.98 -30.90 33.51
N ILE A 6 13.84 -30.02 34.00
CA ILE A 6 13.72 -28.57 33.75
C ILE A 6 14.24 -28.29 32.32
N ILE A 7 13.35 -27.87 31.45
CA ILE A 7 13.70 -27.42 30.13
C ILE A 7 14.18 -25.97 30.25
N THR A 8 15.46 -25.71 29.90
CA THR A 8 15.99 -24.35 29.91
C THR A 8 15.40 -23.54 28.76
N ARG A 9 15.20 -22.21 28.98
CA ARG A 9 14.65 -21.27 27.95
C ARG A 9 15.35 -21.41 26.60
N ARG A 10 16.66 -21.62 26.59
CA ARG A 10 17.48 -21.83 25.38
C ARG A 10 17.09 -23.11 24.62
N LYS A 11 16.82 -24.22 25.31
CA LYS A 11 16.34 -25.46 24.67
C LYS A 11 14.93 -25.31 24.11
N ALA A 12 14.04 -24.61 24.80
CA ALA A 12 12.69 -24.35 24.31
C ALA A 12 12.69 -23.51 23.02
N ILE A 13 13.56 -22.49 22.94
CA ILE A 13 13.69 -21.63 21.75
C ILE A 13 14.29 -22.43 20.57
N ILE A 14 15.34 -23.23 20.80
CA ILE A 14 15.97 -24.04 19.75
C ILE A 14 15.01 -25.10 19.24
N THR A 15 14.26 -25.79 20.11
CA THR A 15 13.27 -26.81 19.70
C THR A 15 12.09 -26.18 18.97
N GLY A 16 11.66 -24.98 19.35
CA GLY A 16 10.63 -24.23 18.66
C GLY A 16 11.06 -23.78 17.25
N LEU A 17 12.27 -23.25 17.11
CA LEU A 17 12.84 -22.80 15.82
C LEU A 17 13.10 -23.96 14.86
N THR A 18 13.53 -25.14 15.32
CA THR A 18 13.76 -26.30 14.46
C THR A 18 12.46 -26.95 13.97
N SER A 19 11.39 -26.90 14.72
CA SER A 19 10.06 -27.39 14.27
C SER A 19 9.38 -26.44 13.28
N ILE A 20 9.62 -25.14 13.35
CA ILE A 20 9.09 -24.14 12.40
C ILE A 20 9.97 -24.06 11.15
N GLY A 21 11.30 -24.10 11.27
CA GLY A 21 12.23 -23.99 10.15
C GLY A 21 12.19 -25.18 9.17
N GLY A 22 11.80 -26.37 9.63
CA GLY A 22 11.66 -27.55 8.76
C GLY A 22 10.48 -27.46 7.80
N LEU A 23 9.47 -26.64 8.06
CA LEU A 23 8.31 -26.44 7.21
C LEU A 23 8.55 -25.46 6.04
N PHE A 24 9.56 -24.59 6.13
CA PHE A 24 9.83 -23.57 5.11
C PHE A 24 10.78 -23.98 3.99
N LEU A 25 11.49 -25.11 4.12
CA LEU A 25 12.51 -25.53 3.13
C LEU A 25 12.01 -26.47 2.04
N ALA A 26 10.74 -26.86 2.05
CA ALA A 26 10.22 -27.90 1.14
C ALA A 26 9.33 -27.38 -0.01
N GLY A 27 9.32 -26.10 -0.35
CA GLY A 27 8.26 -25.59 -1.20
C GLY A 27 8.58 -24.58 -2.28
N CYS A 28 9.47 -24.88 -3.24
CA CYS A 28 9.69 -23.96 -4.37
C CYS A 28 9.31 -24.46 -5.77
N SER A 29 8.57 -25.56 -5.96
CA SER A 29 8.35 -26.06 -7.32
C SER A 29 7.03 -26.76 -7.65
N LYS A 30 6.07 -26.82 -6.74
CA LYS A 30 4.73 -27.41 -7.03
C LYS A 30 3.63 -26.55 -6.42
N PRO A 31 2.44 -26.44 -7.08
CA PRO A 31 1.31 -25.77 -6.46
C PRO A 31 0.98 -26.46 -5.12
N LEU A 32 0.91 -25.64 -4.06
CA LEU A 32 0.60 -26.13 -2.72
C LEU A 32 -0.76 -26.86 -2.72
N PRO A 33 -0.87 -28.02 -2.04
CA PRO A 33 -2.16 -28.67 -1.88
C PRO A 33 -3.21 -27.72 -1.28
N PRO A 34 -4.50 -27.88 -1.62
CA PRO A 34 -5.57 -27.00 -1.14
C PRO A 34 -5.59 -26.79 0.38
N THR A 35 -5.18 -27.82 1.12
CA THR A 35 -5.11 -27.79 2.60
C THR A 35 -4.05 -26.78 3.09
N TYR A 36 -2.89 -26.73 2.46
CA TYR A 36 -1.84 -25.74 2.80
C TYR A 36 -2.24 -24.31 2.41
N GLY A 37 -2.90 -24.14 1.27
CA GLY A 37 -3.46 -22.86 0.86
C GLY A 37 -4.47 -22.31 1.87
N ASN A 38 -5.29 -23.18 2.46
CA ASN A 38 -6.24 -22.77 3.50
C ASN A 38 -5.54 -22.36 4.81
N ILE A 39 -4.47 -23.07 5.21
CA ILE A 39 -3.67 -22.72 6.41
C ILE A 39 -2.97 -21.37 6.21
N LEU A 40 -2.37 -21.12 5.06
CA LEU A 40 -1.74 -19.84 4.74
C LEU A 40 -2.76 -18.69 4.77
N ARG A 41 -3.93 -18.88 4.13
CA ARG A 41 -5.02 -17.88 4.18
C ARG A 41 -5.53 -17.63 5.60
N MET A 42 -5.54 -18.65 6.45
CA MET A 42 -5.86 -18.44 7.87
C MET A 42 -4.81 -17.60 8.57
N GLY A 43 -3.52 -17.79 8.26
CA GLY A 43 -2.43 -16.94 8.74
C GLY A 43 -2.59 -15.49 8.30
N ASP A 44 -2.88 -15.26 7.02
CA ASP A 44 -3.14 -13.93 6.47
C ASP A 44 -4.34 -13.27 7.17
N ASN A 45 -5.45 -13.99 7.35
CA ASN A 45 -6.63 -13.46 8.06
C ASN A 45 -6.32 -13.11 9.52
N LEU A 46 -5.56 -13.94 10.23
CA LEU A 46 -5.16 -13.66 11.61
C LEU A 46 -4.24 -12.43 11.69
N THR A 47 -3.31 -12.30 10.77
CA THR A 47 -2.43 -11.12 10.66
C THR A 47 -3.26 -9.86 10.39
N TYR A 48 -4.20 -9.93 9.44
CA TYR A 48 -5.11 -8.83 9.15
C TYR A 48 -5.92 -8.41 10.38
N VAL A 49 -6.55 -9.36 11.07
CA VAL A 49 -7.34 -9.08 12.29
C VAL A 49 -6.46 -8.48 13.39
N ALA A 50 -5.24 -9.00 13.59
CA ALA A 50 -4.32 -8.47 14.58
C ALA A 50 -3.90 -7.03 14.25
N HIS A 51 -3.55 -6.75 12.99
CA HIS A 51 -3.22 -5.39 12.55
C HIS A 51 -4.40 -4.43 12.78
N ARG A 52 -5.62 -4.81 12.41
CA ARG A 52 -6.81 -3.95 12.60
C ARG A 52 -7.20 -3.77 14.06
N ALA A 53 -6.90 -4.74 14.94
CA ALA A 53 -7.12 -4.60 16.38
C ALA A 53 -6.08 -3.69 17.05
N LEU A 54 -4.83 -3.73 16.59
CA LEU A 54 -3.72 -2.93 17.15
C LEU A 54 -3.67 -1.51 16.55
N LEU A 55 -4.05 -1.36 15.28
CA LEU A 55 -4.05 -0.10 14.55
C LEU A 55 -5.50 0.22 14.15
N PRO A 56 -6.28 0.89 15.01
CA PRO A 56 -7.63 1.31 14.65
C PRO A 56 -7.55 2.19 13.39
N GLY A 57 -8.42 1.90 12.39
CA GLY A 57 -8.37 2.44 11.03
C GLY A 57 -8.52 3.96 10.88
N GLN A 58 -8.46 4.70 11.99
CA GLN A 58 -8.46 6.17 12.04
C GLN A 58 -7.25 6.74 12.79
N SER A 59 -6.23 5.93 13.05
CA SER A 59 -4.98 6.42 13.65
C SER A 59 -4.23 7.27 12.65
N LEU A 60 -4.24 8.59 12.85
CA LEU A 60 -3.55 9.52 11.98
C LEU A 60 -2.03 9.36 12.09
N ALA A 61 -1.34 9.35 10.97
CA ALA A 61 0.11 9.49 10.93
C ALA A 61 0.51 10.86 11.45
N LYS A 62 1.67 10.90 12.12
CA LYS A 62 2.23 12.16 12.61
C LYS A 62 2.51 13.11 11.46
N GLU A 63 2.02 14.34 11.57
CA GLU A 63 2.39 15.42 10.69
C GLU A 63 3.61 16.20 11.23
N TYR A 64 4.38 16.74 10.31
CA TYR A 64 5.63 17.44 10.55
C TYR A 64 5.51 18.90 10.12
N ASN A 65 6.48 19.74 10.54
CA ASN A 65 6.55 21.14 10.11
C ASN A 65 7.30 21.24 8.78
N TYR A 66 7.10 22.35 8.07
CA TYR A 66 7.79 22.66 6.80
C TYR A 66 9.32 22.56 6.92
N ARG A 67 9.89 22.97 8.07
CA ARG A 67 11.34 22.90 8.35
C ARG A 67 11.89 21.47 8.48
N ASP A 68 11.02 20.50 8.66
CA ASP A 68 11.42 19.09 8.82
C ASP A 68 11.49 18.36 7.47
N ILE A 69 11.07 19.01 6.37
CA ILE A 69 11.11 18.43 5.02
C ILE A 69 12.57 18.11 4.67
N SER A 70 12.77 16.89 4.19
CA SER A 70 14.08 16.36 3.80
C SER A 70 14.10 15.98 2.31
N SER A 71 15.30 15.85 1.76
CA SER A 71 15.45 15.32 0.40
C SER A 71 15.04 13.86 0.31
N PHE A 72 14.42 13.49 -0.81
CA PHE A 72 14.18 12.10 -1.17
C PHE A 72 15.40 11.55 -1.91
N PRO A 73 15.88 10.34 -1.60
CA PRO A 73 16.91 9.69 -2.41
C PRO A 73 16.34 9.37 -3.79
N ALA A 74 17.17 9.44 -4.82
CA ALA A 74 16.81 8.93 -6.13
C ALA A 74 16.86 7.40 -6.10
N THR A 75 15.72 6.75 -6.27
CA THR A 75 15.57 5.30 -6.25
C THR A 75 14.71 4.85 -7.41
N GLY A 76 14.95 3.62 -7.88
CA GLY A 76 14.16 3.00 -8.93
C GLY A 76 13.99 3.88 -10.16
N THR A 77 12.80 3.91 -10.71
CA THR A 77 12.44 4.70 -11.88
C THR A 77 11.94 6.07 -11.48
N THR A 78 12.84 7.05 -11.38
CA THR A 78 12.48 8.44 -11.03
C THR A 78 11.91 9.24 -12.20
N ASN A 79 12.14 8.79 -13.44
CA ASN A 79 11.60 9.45 -14.64
C ASN A 79 11.19 8.42 -15.69
N PRO A 80 9.91 8.02 -15.74
CA PRO A 80 9.40 7.08 -16.75
C PRO A 80 9.56 7.55 -18.21
N ALA A 81 9.76 8.84 -18.45
CA ALA A 81 9.91 9.38 -19.80
C ALA A 81 11.09 8.79 -20.60
N SER A 82 12.07 8.21 -19.90
CA SER A 82 13.24 7.60 -20.55
C SER A 82 12.94 6.26 -21.25
N PHE A 83 11.84 5.58 -20.90
CA PHE A 83 11.47 4.26 -21.45
C PHE A 83 9.99 4.14 -21.82
N ASN A 84 9.17 5.16 -21.58
CA ASN A 84 7.75 5.19 -21.95
C ASN A 84 7.48 6.46 -22.77
N GLU A 85 7.24 6.27 -24.08
CA GLU A 85 7.02 7.39 -25.04
C GLU A 85 5.74 8.16 -24.73
N ASP A 86 4.68 7.48 -24.29
CA ASP A 86 3.42 8.14 -23.93
C ASP A 86 3.60 9.02 -22.69
N TYR A 87 4.31 8.55 -21.68
CA TYR A 87 4.65 9.37 -20.53
C TYR A 87 5.52 10.57 -20.93
N ALA A 88 6.51 10.36 -21.81
CA ALA A 88 7.36 11.45 -22.30
C ALA A 88 6.56 12.52 -23.06
N ARG A 89 5.55 12.10 -23.84
CA ARG A 89 4.63 13.00 -24.55
C ARG A 89 3.78 13.82 -23.54
N LEU A 90 3.22 13.16 -22.52
CA LEU A 90 2.44 13.82 -21.47
C LEU A 90 3.29 14.80 -20.67
N GLN A 91 4.52 14.43 -20.35
CA GLN A 91 5.44 15.33 -19.64
C GLN A 91 5.76 16.59 -20.43
N LYS A 92 5.95 16.49 -21.76
CA LYS A 92 6.22 17.63 -22.66
C LYS A 92 5.07 18.63 -22.71
N ASN A 93 3.82 18.20 -22.57
CA ASN A 93 2.65 19.08 -22.55
C ASN A 93 2.13 19.37 -21.14
N ALA A 94 3.00 19.20 -20.11
CA ALA A 94 2.67 19.42 -18.71
C ALA A 94 1.45 18.61 -18.24
N PHE A 95 1.29 17.39 -18.74
CA PHE A 95 0.19 16.46 -18.42
C PHE A 95 -1.22 16.99 -18.76
N ALA A 96 -1.34 17.96 -19.68
CA ALA A 96 -2.62 18.54 -20.05
C ALA A 96 -3.61 17.50 -20.62
N ASP A 97 -3.10 16.49 -21.32
CA ASP A 97 -3.91 15.40 -21.91
C ASP A 97 -3.96 14.15 -21.00
N TRP A 98 -3.37 14.23 -19.80
CA TRP A 98 -3.44 13.11 -18.86
C TRP A 98 -4.80 13.04 -18.19
N ALA A 99 -5.28 11.83 -17.97
CA ALA A 99 -6.47 11.60 -17.19
C ALA A 99 -6.35 10.32 -16.37
N LEU A 100 -6.91 10.35 -15.15
CA LEU A 100 -7.10 9.19 -14.29
C LEU A 100 -8.35 8.45 -14.73
N SER A 101 -8.21 7.22 -15.20
CA SER A 101 -9.36 6.33 -15.45
C SER A 101 -9.77 5.64 -14.17
N ILE A 102 -11.06 5.65 -13.85
CA ILE A 102 -11.65 4.92 -12.72
C ILE A 102 -12.73 3.99 -13.26
N GLU A 103 -12.53 2.70 -13.03
CA GLU A 103 -13.39 1.65 -13.57
C GLU A 103 -13.55 0.48 -12.58
N GLY A 104 -14.25 -0.57 -12.98
CA GLY A 104 -14.47 -1.76 -12.17
C GLY A 104 -15.72 -1.66 -11.30
N SER A 105 -15.61 -2.00 -10.01
CA SER A 105 -16.75 -2.08 -9.09
C SER A 105 -17.22 -0.70 -8.59
N VAL A 106 -17.60 0.17 -9.51
CA VAL A 106 -18.13 1.52 -9.26
C VAL A 106 -19.44 1.73 -10.02
N SER A 107 -20.33 2.58 -9.50
CA SER A 107 -21.60 2.89 -10.15
C SER A 107 -21.48 3.91 -11.29
N ARG A 108 -20.45 4.75 -11.26
CA ARG A 108 -20.17 5.81 -12.24
C ARG A 108 -18.69 5.77 -12.63
N PRO A 109 -18.30 4.82 -13.51
CA PRO A 109 -16.95 4.84 -14.07
C PRO A 109 -16.73 6.13 -14.85
N GLY A 110 -15.48 6.61 -14.90
CA GLY A 110 -15.17 7.86 -15.56
C GLY A 110 -13.68 8.12 -15.67
N SER A 111 -13.38 9.21 -16.36
CA SER A 111 -12.03 9.70 -16.56
C SER A 111 -11.94 11.12 -16.03
N TYR A 112 -10.92 11.41 -15.23
CA TYR A 112 -10.72 12.69 -14.56
C TYR A 112 -9.38 13.27 -15.01
N SER A 113 -9.40 14.40 -15.69
CA SER A 113 -8.20 15.16 -15.97
C SER A 113 -7.56 15.70 -14.69
N LEU A 114 -6.30 16.13 -14.76
CA LEU A 114 -5.67 16.80 -13.62
C LEU A 114 -6.47 18.04 -13.18
N ALA A 115 -7.01 18.81 -14.14
CA ALA A 115 -7.85 19.96 -13.86
C ALA A 115 -9.17 19.58 -13.18
N ASP A 116 -9.74 18.40 -13.48
CA ASP A 116 -10.93 17.91 -12.79
C ASP A 116 -10.62 17.49 -11.35
N LEU A 117 -9.50 16.83 -11.13
CA LEU A 117 -9.05 16.48 -9.79
C LEU A 117 -8.82 17.74 -8.92
N GLN A 118 -8.25 18.78 -9.48
CA GLN A 118 -8.00 20.06 -8.79
C GLN A 118 -9.26 20.84 -8.43
N LYS A 119 -10.44 20.49 -8.98
CA LYS A 119 -11.74 21.08 -8.57
C LYS A 119 -12.27 20.50 -7.27
N PHE A 120 -11.82 19.32 -6.87
CA PHE A 120 -12.20 18.74 -5.59
C PHE A 120 -11.48 19.44 -4.42
N PRO A 121 -12.05 19.42 -3.21
CA PRO A 121 -11.36 19.89 -2.02
C PRO A 121 -10.03 19.17 -1.86
N SER A 122 -8.94 19.92 -1.77
CA SER A 122 -7.59 19.36 -1.60
C SER A 122 -7.10 19.55 -0.17
N HIS A 123 -6.20 18.66 0.26
CA HIS A 123 -5.49 18.73 1.53
C HIS A 123 -3.98 18.72 1.27
N THR A 124 -3.24 19.32 2.19
CA THR A 124 -1.78 19.26 2.20
C THR A 124 -1.33 18.65 3.51
N HIS A 125 -0.51 17.61 3.43
CA HIS A 125 0.09 16.94 4.58
C HIS A 125 1.61 16.93 4.46
N ILE A 126 2.30 17.08 5.59
CA ILE A 126 3.75 16.90 5.67
C ILE A 126 3.99 15.65 6.51
N THR A 127 4.32 14.55 5.84
CA THR A 127 4.41 13.24 6.46
C THR A 127 5.73 12.56 6.16
N ARG A 128 6.08 11.60 7.03
CA ARG A 128 7.24 10.74 6.81
C ARG A 128 6.87 9.62 5.86
N HIS A 129 7.68 9.47 4.83
CA HIS A 129 7.66 8.35 3.91
C HIS A 129 8.81 7.41 4.24
N THR A 130 8.53 6.14 4.48
CA THR A 130 9.52 5.10 4.75
C THR A 130 9.43 4.05 3.65
N CYS A 131 10.54 3.81 2.96
CA CYS A 131 10.63 2.86 1.88
C CYS A 131 11.14 1.49 2.37
N GLU A 132 10.74 0.42 1.70
CA GLU A 132 11.25 -0.93 1.94
C GLU A 132 12.75 -1.07 1.64
N GLU A 133 13.33 -0.19 0.82
CA GLU A 133 14.77 -0.09 0.57
C GLU A 133 15.56 0.41 1.78
N GLY A 134 14.90 0.77 2.90
CA GLY A 134 15.53 1.14 4.16
C GLY A 134 15.80 2.64 4.35
N TRP A 135 15.41 3.50 3.42
CA TRP A 135 15.51 4.94 3.60
C TRP A 135 14.20 5.56 4.09
N THR A 136 14.29 6.72 4.67
CA THR A 136 13.14 7.50 5.16
C THR A 136 13.34 8.97 4.80
N ALA A 137 12.28 9.62 4.33
CA ALA A 137 12.25 11.04 4.03
C ALA A 137 10.94 11.67 4.55
N ILE A 138 10.95 13.00 4.74
CA ILE A 138 9.75 13.77 5.09
C ILE A 138 9.42 14.64 3.89
N GLY A 139 8.21 14.49 3.35
CA GLY A 139 7.74 15.23 2.19
C GLY A 139 6.41 15.92 2.45
N GLN A 140 6.19 16.99 1.70
CA GLN A 140 4.89 17.64 1.60
C GLN A 140 4.15 17.10 0.40
N TRP A 141 2.88 16.76 0.60
CA TRP A 141 2.00 16.18 -0.39
C TRP A 141 0.72 16.98 -0.44
N THR A 142 0.33 17.43 -1.62
CA THR A 142 -0.94 18.10 -1.87
C THR A 142 -1.77 17.28 -2.82
N GLY A 143 -3.04 17.06 -2.47
CA GLY A 143 -3.91 16.24 -3.31
C GLY A 143 -5.35 16.17 -2.81
N VAL A 144 -6.14 15.37 -3.49
CA VAL A 144 -7.55 15.09 -3.14
C VAL A 144 -7.61 13.85 -2.26
N PRO A 145 -8.33 13.87 -1.13
CA PRO A 145 -8.59 12.65 -0.37
C PRO A 145 -9.18 11.56 -1.28
N LEU A 146 -8.58 10.38 -1.27
CA LEU A 146 -9.04 9.27 -2.12
C LEU A 146 -10.50 8.93 -1.85
N SER A 147 -10.92 8.99 -0.59
CA SER A 147 -12.31 8.80 -0.17
C SER A 147 -13.29 9.73 -0.89
N THR A 148 -12.92 10.99 -1.16
CA THR A 148 -13.77 11.95 -1.89
C THR A 148 -14.01 11.49 -3.33
N ILE A 149 -12.96 11.03 -4.01
CA ILE A 149 -13.07 10.50 -5.37
C ILE A 149 -13.91 9.23 -5.39
N LEU A 150 -13.64 8.29 -4.46
CA LEU A 150 -14.36 7.02 -4.35
C LEU A 150 -15.86 7.24 -4.08
N GLN A 151 -16.22 8.21 -3.25
CA GLN A 151 -17.61 8.61 -3.02
C GLN A 151 -18.24 9.22 -4.28
N SER A 152 -17.50 10.03 -5.03
CA SER A 152 -18.01 10.66 -6.24
C SER A 152 -18.35 9.63 -7.33
N VAL A 153 -17.58 8.55 -7.47
CA VAL A 153 -17.84 7.47 -8.44
C VAL A 153 -18.82 6.42 -7.91
N GLY A 154 -19.06 6.38 -6.60
CA GLY A 154 -19.97 5.45 -5.96
C GLY A 154 -19.50 4.02 -6.00
N ILE A 155 -18.76 3.60 -4.98
CA ILE A 155 -18.25 2.22 -4.85
C ILE A 155 -19.40 1.25 -4.66
N LEU A 156 -19.38 0.13 -5.40
CA LEU A 156 -20.35 -0.95 -5.23
C LEU A 156 -19.99 -1.83 -4.02
N PRO A 157 -20.98 -2.44 -3.37
CA PRO A 157 -20.74 -3.31 -2.20
C PRO A 157 -19.84 -4.52 -2.46
N SER A 158 -19.64 -4.89 -3.72
CA SER A 158 -18.74 -5.98 -4.14
C SER A 158 -17.26 -5.58 -4.13
N ALA A 159 -16.94 -4.28 -4.13
CA ALA A 159 -15.56 -3.82 -4.09
C ALA A 159 -14.89 -4.19 -2.76
N ARG A 160 -13.62 -4.58 -2.83
CA ARG A 160 -12.81 -4.96 -1.66
C ARG A 160 -11.49 -4.22 -1.64
N PHE A 161 -10.93 -3.95 -2.82
CA PHE A 161 -9.61 -3.37 -3.02
C PHE A 161 -9.66 -2.29 -4.08
N ILE A 162 -8.73 -1.36 -4.01
CA ILE A 162 -8.41 -0.42 -5.08
C ILE A 162 -7.08 -0.86 -5.69
N ASN A 163 -7.06 -1.11 -7.00
CA ASN A 163 -5.85 -1.42 -7.73
C ASN A 163 -5.37 -0.17 -8.47
N PHE A 164 -4.07 0.08 -8.42
CA PHE A 164 -3.42 1.18 -9.11
C PHE A 164 -2.53 0.62 -10.22
N TYR A 165 -2.59 1.24 -11.37
CA TYR A 165 -1.80 0.90 -12.55
C TYR A 165 -1.00 2.12 -12.98
N ALA A 166 0.32 2.02 -12.96
CA ALA A 166 1.22 3.11 -13.31
C ALA A 166 1.79 2.97 -14.72
N TYR A 167 2.28 4.09 -15.28
CA TYR A 167 2.87 4.13 -16.64
C TYR A 167 4.16 3.31 -16.78
N ASP A 168 4.87 3.05 -15.70
CA ASP A 168 6.06 2.19 -15.67
C ASP A 168 5.72 0.70 -15.57
N GLY A 169 4.41 0.36 -15.55
CA GLY A 169 3.92 -1.00 -15.41
C GLY A 169 3.86 -1.47 -13.96
N TYR A 170 4.14 -0.60 -12.99
CA TYR A 170 3.96 -0.93 -11.58
C TYR A 170 2.47 -1.09 -11.25
N ILE A 171 2.15 -2.11 -10.47
CA ILE A 171 0.77 -2.40 -10.03
C ILE A 171 0.82 -2.56 -8.51
N ASP A 172 -0.07 -1.88 -7.82
CA ASP A 172 -0.24 -2.00 -6.38
C ASP A 172 -1.72 -1.99 -6.00
N SER A 173 -2.03 -2.39 -4.77
CA SER A 173 -3.39 -2.42 -4.27
C SER A 173 -3.46 -2.07 -2.80
N ILE A 174 -4.53 -1.39 -2.40
CA ILE A 174 -4.88 -1.15 -1.01
C ILE A 174 -6.32 -1.62 -0.75
N ASP A 175 -6.60 -2.01 0.48
CA ASP A 175 -7.99 -2.34 0.86
C ASP A 175 -8.84 -1.07 1.03
N LEU A 176 -10.17 -1.25 1.13
CA LEU A 176 -11.08 -0.12 1.28
C LEU A 176 -10.91 0.63 2.60
N LEU A 177 -10.46 -0.01 3.67
CA LEU A 177 -10.24 0.68 4.95
C LEU A 177 -9.10 1.69 4.81
N ASP A 178 -8.01 1.30 4.17
CA ASP A 178 -6.88 2.18 3.90
C ASP A 178 -7.21 3.21 2.82
N ALA A 179 -8.01 2.84 1.80
CA ALA A 179 -8.48 3.76 0.77
C ALA A 179 -9.39 4.88 1.33
N PHE A 180 -10.19 4.59 2.37
CA PHE A 180 -11.03 5.57 3.06
C PHE A 180 -10.35 6.26 4.25
N HIS A 181 -9.09 5.95 4.53
CA HIS A 181 -8.36 6.62 5.60
C HIS A 181 -8.23 8.13 5.32
N PRO A 182 -8.41 9.01 6.33
CA PRO A 182 -8.43 10.46 6.12
C PRO A 182 -7.19 11.06 5.47
N GLN A 183 -6.03 10.42 5.62
CA GLN A 183 -4.75 10.88 5.05
C GLN A 183 -4.38 10.16 3.74
N THR A 184 -5.19 9.23 3.25
CA THR A 184 -4.95 8.63 1.93
C THR A 184 -5.45 9.57 0.84
N MET A 185 -4.57 9.95 -0.09
CA MET A 185 -4.88 10.94 -1.11
C MET A 185 -4.33 10.56 -2.50
N LEU A 186 -4.94 11.12 -3.53
CA LEU A 186 -4.37 11.23 -4.87
C LEU A 186 -3.54 12.52 -4.90
N ALA A 187 -2.22 12.40 -4.68
CA ALA A 187 -1.32 13.53 -4.66
C ALA A 187 -0.99 13.98 -6.09
N TYR A 188 -0.97 15.30 -6.31
CA TYR A 188 -0.58 15.95 -7.58
C TYR A 188 0.39 17.12 -7.37
N GLY A 189 0.82 17.42 -6.12
CA GLY A 189 1.79 18.44 -5.76
C GLY A 189 2.39 18.22 -4.38
#